data_1ad425f1fda442ce1970ce43d32765da
#
_entry.id   1ad425f1fda442ce1970ce43d32765da
#
_cell.length_a   1.000
_cell.length_b   1.000
_cell.length_c   1.000
_cell.angle_alpha   90.00
_cell.angle_beta   90.00
_cell.angle_gamma   90.00
#
_symmetry.space_group_name_H-M   'P 1'
#
loop_
_entity.id
_entity.type
_entity.pdbx_description
1 polymer ?
#
loop_
_entity_poly.entity_id
_entity_poly.type
_entity_poly.pdbx_seq_one_letter_code
_entity_poly.pdbx_strand_id
1 'polypeptide(L)'
;GLWEFPGGKLEADETRLNGLRRELKEELGITVISARPLIDLQHDYTDKQIRLDVWEVSSFSGDAHGAEGQPVRWVTEQQLNDFSFPAANQPIVTAAQLPDRYLVTPGLDEPDVLDGIGRAVAAGMRLIQLRQTQLDDARYRALCEQVMARWGDQAIFMLKGDQAPVMEGAGWHLTAAQLREFAQQPTPVRPLPEHRWLAASCHNAEELQMAEALGVDFVTLSPVLPTQTHPDALPLGWEQAHALLTRCRLPAYLMGGLTLAELNTAHHAGAQGIAAIRGLWPSTQ
;
A
#
# COMPACT_ATOMS: atom_id res chain seq x y z
N GLY A 1 7.33 -18.12 20.48
CA GLY A 1 6.01 -17.97 19.86
C GLY A 1 6.05 -16.88 18.82
N LEU A 2 5.05 -16.87 17.96
CA LEU A 2 4.84 -15.78 16.99
C LEU A 2 4.07 -14.66 17.68
N TRP A 3 4.27 -13.42 17.20
CA TRP A 3 3.47 -12.27 17.60
C TRP A 3 2.21 -12.17 16.73
N GLU A 4 1.15 -11.64 17.29
CA GLU A 4 -0.11 -11.43 16.60
C GLU A 4 -0.62 -10.01 16.86
N PHE A 5 -1.38 -9.47 15.92
CA PHE A 5 -2.14 -8.24 16.16
C PHE A 5 -3.33 -8.56 17.07
N PRO A 6 -3.73 -7.64 17.96
CA PRO A 6 -4.88 -7.87 18.84
C PRO A 6 -6.17 -7.97 18.03
N GLY A 7 -7.08 -8.84 18.45
CA GLY A 7 -8.37 -9.07 17.84
C GLY A 7 -8.84 -10.50 17.91
N GLY A 8 -10.07 -10.76 17.51
CA GLY A 8 -10.69 -12.07 17.62
C GLY A 8 -11.79 -12.32 16.61
N LYS A 9 -12.73 -13.20 16.95
CA LYS A 9 -13.80 -13.62 16.05
C LYS A 9 -15.01 -12.72 16.18
N LEU A 10 -15.63 -12.38 15.03
CA LEU A 10 -16.94 -11.76 15.05
C LEU A 10 -18.00 -12.68 15.64
N GLU A 11 -18.82 -12.15 16.54
CA GLU A 11 -20.00 -12.82 17.04
C GLU A 11 -21.18 -12.77 16.03
N ALA A 12 -22.19 -13.62 16.25
CA ALA A 12 -23.38 -13.59 15.43
C ALA A 12 -24.07 -12.22 15.56
N ASP A 13 -24.48 -11.66 14.43
CA ASP A 13 -25.17 -10.36 14.33
C ASP A 13 -24.34 -9.12 14.76
N GLU A 14 -23.03 -9.28 14.95
CA GLU A 14 -22.12 -8.20 15.29
C GLU A 14 -21.59 -7.50 14.03
N THR A 15 -21.57 -6.16 14.04
CA THR A 15 -20.88 -5.42 13.00
C THR A 15 -19.36 -5.50 13.19
N ARG A 16 -18.60 -5.43 12.09
CA ARG A 16 -17.12 -5.48 12.11
C ARG A 16 -16.52 -4.48 13.11
N LEU A 17 -17.02 -3.22 13.12
CA LEU A 17 -16.54 -2.19 14.01
C LEU A 17 -16.88 -2.48 15.49
N ASN A 18 -18.03 -3.09 15.75
CA ASN A 18 -18.41 -3.48 17.13
C ASN A 18 -17.53 -4.63 17.61
N GLY A 19 -17.26 -5.64 16.76
CA GLY A 19 -16.33 -6.72 17.06
C GLY A 19 -14.94 -6.19 17.40
N LEU A 20 -14.40 -5.29 16.57
CA LEU A 20 -13.14 -4.61 16.88
C LEU A 20 -13.16 -3.94 18.25
N ARG A 21 -14.22 -3.19 18.57
CA ARG A 21 -14.34 -2.48 19.86
C ARG A 21 -14.42 -3.43 21.04
N ARG A 22 -15.17 -4.52 20.91
CA ARG A 22 -15.29 -5.54 21.96
C ARG A 22 -13.97 -6.24 22.21
N GLU A 23 -13.34 -6.78 21.13
CA GLU A 23 -12.07 -7.51 21.23
C GLU A 23 -10.94 -6.66 21.82
N LEU A 24 -10.78 -5.41 21.37
CA LEU A 24 -9.75 -4.52 21.92
C LEU A 24 -10.04 -4.08 23.35
N LYS A 25 -11.32 -4.09 23.76
CA LYS A 25 -11.69 -3.86 25.16
C LYS A 25 -11.35 -5.07 26.03
N GLU A 26 -11.60 -6.28 25.53
CA GLU A 26 -11.35 -7.54 26.24
C GLU A 26 -9.84 -7.82 26.34
N GLU A 27 -9.11 -7.74 25.23
CA GLU A 27 -7.69 -8.09 25.20
C GLU A 27 -6.76 -7.01 25.73
N LEU A 28 -7.06 -5.72 25.45
CA LEU A 28 -6.16 -4.61 25.78
C LEU A 28 -6.70 -3.62 26.80
N GLY A 29 -7.96 -3.74 27.23
CA GLY A 29 -8.58 -2.79 28.15
C GLY A 29 -8.89 -1.40 27.58
N ILE A 30 -8.71 -1.18 26.27
CA ILE A 30 -8.91 0.12 25.62
C ILE A 30 -10.31 0.29 25.04
N THR A 31 -10.71 1.54 24.83
CA THR A 31 -11.96 1.90 24.15
C THR A 31 -11.66 2.63 22.87
N VAL A 32 -11.97 2.02 21.72
CA VAL A 32 -11.75 2.59 20.38
C VAL A 32 -12.66 3.80 20.15
N ILE A 33 -12.08 4.95 19.83
CA ILE A 33 -12.77 6.19 19.48
C ILE A 33 -12.90 6.32 17.97
N SER A 34 -11.79 6.16 17.25
CA SER A 34 -11.75 6.30 15.79
C SER A 34 -10.94 5.16 15.17
N ALA A 35 -11.51 4.53 14.14
CA ALA A 35 -10.85 3.49 13.36
C ALA A 35 -11.32 3.52 11.90
N ARG A 36 -10.47 3.04 11.00
CA ARG A 36 -10.79 2.85 9.59
C ARG A 36 -10.36 1.44 9.11
N PRO A 37 -11.01 0.87 8.10
CA PRO A 37 -10.51 -0.33 7.46
C PRO A 37 -9.08 -0.11 6.94
N LEU A 38 -8.20 -1.11 7.14
CA LEU A 38 -6.84 -1.10 6.63
C LEU A 38 -6.69 -2.10 5.48
N ILE A 39 -6.98 -3.37 5.73
CA ILE A 39 -6.94 -4.42 4.71
C ILE A 39 -7.90 -5.55 5.07
N ASP A 40 -8.52 -6.15 4.06
CA ASP A 40 -9.45 -7.28 4.19
C ASP A 40 -8.85 -8.47 3.42
N LEU A 41 -8.43 -9.50 4.13
CA LEU A 41 -7.67 -10.61 3.57
C LEU A 41 -8.47 -11.91 3.67
N GLN A 42 -8.51 -12.66 2.59
CA GLN A 42 -8.92 -14.07 2.62
C GLN A 42 -7.68 -14.95 2.63
N HIS A 43 -7.55 -15.79 3.63
CA HIS A 43 -6.49 -16.77 3.74
C HIS A 43 -7.06 -18.18 3.78
N ASP A 44 -6.64 -19.00 2.81
CA ASP A 44 -7.04 -20.39 2.69
C ASP A 44 -6.00 -21.26 3.40
N TYR A 45 -6.38 -21.81 4.54
CA TYR A 45 -5.64 -22.94 5.15
C TYR A 45 -6.11 -24.25 4.51
N THR A 46 -5.36 -25.32 4.71
CA THR A 46 -5.70 -26.65 4.18
C THR A 46 -7.06 -27.18 4.66
N ASP A 47 -7.52 -26.74 5.84
CA ASP A 47 -8.71 -27.23 6.53
C ASP A 47 -9.82 -26.16 6.71
N LYS A 48 -9.50 -24.89 6.49
CA LYS A 48 -10.44 -23.79 6.71
C LYS A 48 -10.08 -22.54 5.91
N GLN A 49 -11.09 -21.74 5.59
CA GLN A 49 -10.92 -20.37 5.10
C GLN A 49 -11.07 -19.39 6.26
N ILE A 50 -10.15 -18.46 6.36
CA ILE A 50 -10.21 -17.37 7.34
C ILE A 50 -10.27 -16.05 6.58
N ARG A 51 -11.14 -15.16 7.01
CA ARG A 51 -11.16 -13.77 6.60
C ARG A 51 -10.62 -12.92 7.72
N LEU A 52 -9.56 -12.16 7.46
CA LEU A 52 -8.96 -11.20 8.38
C LEU A 52 -9.42 -9.80 7.97
N ASP A 53 -10.30 -9.22 8.76
CA ASP A 53 -10.79 -7.84 8.61
C ASP A 53 -9.96 -6.95 9.53
N VAL A 54 -8.98 -6.26 8.98
CA VAL A 54 -7.98 -5.51 9.74
C VAL A 54 -8.28 -4.01 9.68
N TRP A 55 -8.17 -3.37 10.86
CA TRP A 55 -8.47 -1.97 11.04
C TRP A 55 -7.29 -1.20 11.61
N GLU A 56 -7.11 0.02 11.16
CA GLU A 56 -6.25 0.99 11.80
C GLU A 56 -7.05 1.79 12.84
N VAL A 57 -6.62 1.72 14.10
CA VAL A 57 -7.21 2.50 15.18
C VAL A 57 -6.38 3.77 15.37
N SER A 58 -6.92 4.88 14.93
CA SER A 58 -6.24 6.19 14.99
C SER A 58 -6.43 6.91 16.33
N SER A 59 -7.44 6.51 17.13
CA SER A 59 -7.70 7.12 18.44
C SER A 59 -8.43 6.13 19.35
N PHE A 60 -7.98 6.09 20.60
CA PHE A 60 -8.58 5.28 21.66
C PHE A 60 -8.39 5.95 23.04
N SER A 61 -9.09 5.47 24.06
CA SER A 61 -8.92 5.86 25.48
C SER A 61 -8.62 4.64 26.34
N GLY A 62 -7.94 4.86 27.45
CA GLY A 62 -7.46 3.82 28.37
C GLY A 62 -5.97 3.52 28.15
N ASP A 63 -5.39 2.77 29.08
CA ASP A 63 -3.99 2.32 29.02
C ASP A 63 -3.96 0.88 28.52
N ALA A 64 -3.39 0.67 27.34
CA ALA A 64 -3.30 -0.65 26.73
C ALA A 64 -2.37 -1.58 27.52
N HIS A 65 -2.89 -2.72 27.92
CA HIS A 65 -2.18 -3.77 28.65
C HIS A 65 -2.75 -5.14 28.27
N GLY A 66 -2.03 -6.22 28.57
CA GLY A 66 -2.52 -7.57 28.33
C GLY A 66 -3.59 -7.94 29.38
N ALA A 67 -4.85 -7.64 29.08
CA ALA A 67 -5.96 -7.87 30.02
C ALA A 67 -6.23 -9.36 30.28
N GLU A 68 -5.79 -10.26 29.40
CA GLU A 68 -5.83 -11.72 29.53
C GLU A 68 -4.50 -12.31 30.03
N GLY A 69 -3.54 -11.47 30.43
CA GLY A 69 -2.23 -11.88 30.91
C GLY A 69 -1.19 -12.11 29.80
N GLN A 70 -1.52 -11.85 28.55
CA GLN A 70 -0.60 -11.91 27.42
C GLN A 70 0.37 -10.71 27.41
N PRO A 71 1.61 -10.88 26.89
CA PRO A 71 2.52 -9.77 26.75
C PRO A 71 2.06 -8.83 25.64
N VAL A 72 2.03 -7.52 25.90
CA VAL A 72 1.74 -6.47 24.92
C VAL A 72 3.00 -5.63 24.72
N ARG A 73 3.27 -5.26 23.47
CA ARG A 73 4.41 -4.41 23.13
C ARG A 73 4.03 -3.37 22.09
N TRP A 74 4.29 -2.12 22.41
CA TRP A 74 4.21 -1.02 21.46
C TRP A 74 5.51 -0.96 20.64
N VAL A 75 5.36 -0.89 19.32
CA VAL A 75 6.48 -0.80 18.37
C VAL A 75 6.13 0.21 17.29
N THR A 76 7.14 0.77 16.64
CA THR A 76 6.94 1.58 15.43
C THR A 76 6.66 0.67 14.23
N GLU A 77 6.10 1.25 13.16
CA GLU A 77 5.86 0.51 11.90
C GLU A 77 7.15 -0.15 11.38
N GLN A 78 8.29 0.54 11.46
CA GLN A 78 9.59 0.01 11.02
C GLN A 78 10.06 -1.18 11.88
N GLN A 79 9.78 -1.14 13.18
CA GLN A 79 10.15 -2.22 14.11
C GLN A 79 9.30 -3.48 13.93
N LEU A 80 8.18 -3.44 13.19
CA LEU A 80 7.39 -4.64 12.92
C LEU A 80 8.20 -5.75 12.26
N ASN A 81 9.21 -5.40 11.46
CA ASN A 81 10.09 -6.36 10.80
C ASN A 81 11.06 -7.09 11.75
N ASP A 82 11.22 -6.60 12.98
CA ASP A 82 12.05 -7.25 14.02
C ASP A 82 11.31 -8.39 14.71
N PHE A 83 10.02 -8.58 14.40
CA PHE A 83 9.16 -9.57 15.04
C PHE A 83 8.71 -10.65 14.05
N SER A 84 8.60 -11.88 14.54
CA SER A 84 8.09 -13.00 13.75
C SER A 84 6.56 -13.08 13.86
N PHE A 85 5.87 -12.95 12.75
CA PHE A 85 4.42 -13.10 12.63
C PHE A 85 4.04 -14.37 11.87
N PRO A 86 2.80 -14.91 12.03
CA PRO A 86 2.27 -15.93 11.14
C PRO A 86 2.30 -15.44 9.67
N ALA A 87 2.47 -16.37 8.72
CA ALA A 87 2.54 -16.02 7.30
C ALA A 87 1.30 -15.25 6.79
N ALA A 88 0.12 -15.56 7.33
CA ALA A 88 -1.13 -14.86 7.01
C ALA A 88 -1.12 -13.38 7.43
N ASN A 89 -0.25 -12.98 8.35
CA ASN A 89 -0.15 -11.61 8.86
C ASN A 89 0.86 -10.75 8.07
N GLN A 90 1.66 -11.35 7.18
CA GLN A 90 2.64 -10.59 6.40
C GLN A 90 2.03 -9.45 5.59
N PRO A 91 0.89 -9.61 4.89
CA PRO A 91 0.22 -8.49 4.22
C PRO A 91 -0.27 -7.41 5.18
N ILE A 92 -0.59 -7.77 6.44
CA ILE A 92 -0.99 -6.80 7.47
C ILE A 92 0.22 -5.96 7.89
N VAL A 93 1.37 -6.59 8.11
CA VAL A 93 2.64 -5.87 8.41
C VAL A 93 2.97 -4.90 7.29
N THR A 94 2.89 -5.35 6.04
CA THR A 94 3.11 -4.52 4.86
C THR A 94 2.13 -3.34 4.80
N ALA A 95 0.82 -3.59 5.00
CA ALA A 95 -0.20 -2.55 4.99
C ALA A 95 0.00 -1.52 6.11
N ALA A 96 0.42 -1.96 7.31
CA ALA A 96 0.70 -1.07 8.44
C ALA A 96 1.90 -0.14 8.19
N GLN A 97 2.86 -0.55 7.36
CA GLN A 97 4.04 0.25 6.99
C GLN A 97 3.79 1.22 5.82
N LEU A 98 2.70 1.05 5.09
CA LEU A 98 2.38 1.84 3.91
C LEU A 98 1.43 3.00 4.25
N PRO A 99 1.70 4.24 3.79
CA PRO A 99 0.77 5.35 3.93
C PRO A 99 -0.47 5.15 3.05
N ASP A 100 -1.50 5.95 3.27
CA ASP A 100 -2.75 5.92 2.50
C ASP A 100 -2.72 6.72 1.19
N ARG A 101 -1.61 7.41 0.90
CA ARG A 101 -1.43 8.26 -0.29
C ARG A 101 -0.16 7.89 -1.03
N TYR A 102 -0.28 7.61 -2.30
CA TYR A 102 0.81 7.29 -3.20
C TYR A 102 0.87 8.34 -4.33
N LEU A 103 1.78 9.29 -4.20
CA LEU A 103 2.00 10.32 -5.21
C LEU A 103 2.78 9.75 -6.40
N VAL A 104 2.28 9.96 -7.62
CA VAL A 104 3.03 9.71 -8.86
C VAL A 104 3.41 11.05 -9.46
N THR A 105 4.71 11.29 -9.70
CA THR A 105 5.17 12.56 -10.22
C THR A 105 4.63 12.82 -11.64
N PRO A 106 4.15 14.05 -11.94
CA PRO A 106 3.79 14.43 -13.31
C PRO A 106 5.03 14.57 -14.19
N GLY A 107 4.85 14.48 -15.52
CA GLY A 107 5.91 14.74 -16.49
C GLY A 107 6.20 16.24 -16.61
N LEU A 108 7.06 16.75 -15.73
CA LEU A 108 7.52 18.14 -15.69
C LEU A 108 9.03 18.21 -15.91
N ASP A 109 9.56 19.41 -16.09
CA ASP A 109 10.99 19.65 -16.11
C ASP A 109 11.63 19.35 -14.74
N GLU A 110 12.92 18.95 -14.72
CA GLU A 110 13.60 18.50 -13.52
C GLU A 110 13.54 19.47 -12.33
N PRO A 111 13.74 20.80 -12.51
CA PRO A 111 13.60 21.75 -11.42
C PRO A 111 12.20 21.75 -10.80
N ASP A 112 11.16 21.69 -11.63
CA ASP A 112 9.77 21.71 -11.18
C ASP A 112 9.40 20.40 -10.44
N VAL A 113 9.94 19.27 -10.90
CA VAL A 113 9.79 17.97 -10.23
C VAL A 113 10.44 17.99 -8.85
N LEU A 114 11.69 18.50 -8.75
CA LEU A 114 12.40 18.59 -7.49
C LEU A 114 11.70 19.51 -6.49
N ASP A 115 11.26 20.69 -6.96
CA ASP A 115 10.53 21.63 -6.12
C ASP A 115 9.17 21.04 -5.66
N GLY A 116 8.42 20.42 -6.56
CA GLY A 116 7.15 19.76 -6.25
C GLY A 116 7.31 18.59 -5.27
N ILE A 117 8.35 17.75 -5.41
CA ILE A 117 8.66 16.68 -4.45
C ILE A 117 8.98 17.28 -3.08
N GLY A 118 9.80 18.33 -3.02
CA GLY A 118 10.13 19.01 -1.78
C GLY A 118 8.87 19.52 -1.05
N ARG A 119 7.95 20.18 -1.77
CA ARG A 119 6.66 20.60 -1.20
C ARG A 119 5.80 19.41 -0.76
N ALA A 120 5.75 18.34 -1.56
CA ALA A 120 4.99 17.14 -1.20
C ALA A 120 5.49 16.48 0.08
N VAL A 121 6.82 16.30 0.21
CA VAL A 121 7.43 15.73 1.41
C VAL A 121 7.21 16.63 2.63
N ALA A 122 7.35 17.94 2.48
CA ALA A 122 7.07 18.91 3.54
C ALA A 122 5.59 18.89 3.97
N ALA A 123 4.67 18.61 3.04
CA ALA A 123 3.24 18.42 3.31
C ALA A 123 2.87 17.02 3.86
N GLY A 124 3.86 16.19 4.16
CA GLY A 124 3.64 14.86 4.76
C GLY A 124 3.45 13.72 3.76
N MET A 125 3.79 13.89 2.48
CA MET A 125 3.81 12.77 1.55
C MET A 125 4.98 11.83 1.90
N ARG A 126 4.69 10.51 1.98
CA ARG A 126 5.66 9.49 2.42
C ARG A 126 5.87 8.35 1.44
N LEU A 127 5.09 8.27 0.36
CA LEU A 127 5.26 7.30 -0.71
C LEU A 127 5.12 8.02 -2.06
N ILE A 128 6.19 7.98 -2.87
CA ILE A 128 6.28 8.75 -4.12
C ILE A 128 6.85 7.87 -5.22
N GLN A 129 6.16 7.77 -6.35
CA GLN A 129 6.73 7.21 -7.58
C GLN A 129 7.40 8.33 -8.39
N LEU A 130 8.70 8.21 -8.60
CA LEU A 130 9.41 9.09 -9.52
C LEU A 130 9.21 8.56 -10.96
N ARG A 131 8.26 9.16 -11.68
CA ARG A 131 7.84 8.73 -13.02
C ARG A 131 8.11 9.85 -14.05
N GLN A 132 9.33 9.87 -14.58
CA GLN A 132 9.76 10.84 -15.61
C GLN A 132 10.09 10.10 -16.91
N THR A 133 9.05 9.81 -17.71
CA THR A 133 9.16 8.99 -18.93
C THR A 133 9.74 9.75 -20.12
N GLN A 134 9.83 11.08 -20.03
CA GLN A 134 10.40 11.94 -21.06
C GLN A 134 11.93 12.09 -20.96
N LEU A 135 12.54 11.66 -19.83
CA LEU A 135 13.98 11.73 -19.64
C LEU A 135 14.65 10.48 -20.20
N ASP A 136 15.86 10.65 -20.76
CA ASP A 136 16.75 9.54 -21.04
C ASP A 136 17.28 8.91 -19.73
N ASP A 137 17.89 7.74 -19.83
CA ASP A 137 18.33 6.96 -18.67
C ASP A 137 19.39 7.68 -17.83
N ALA A 138 20.28 8.46 -18.46
CA ALA A 138 21.34 9.17 -17.73
C ALA A 138 20.76 10.33 -16.92
N ARG A 139 19.89 11.14 -17.52
CA ARG A 139 19.19 12.24 -16.83
C ARG A 139 18.25 11.71 -15.75
N TYR A 140 17.51 10.63 -16.05
CA TYR A 140 16.64 10.00 -15.06
C TYR A 140 17.42 9.51 -13.86
N ARG A 141 18.56 8.83 -14.09
CA ARG A 141 19.44 8.37 -13.00
C ARG A 141 19.96 9.53 -12.14
N ALA A 142 20.45 10.60 -12.77
CA ALA A 142 20.93 11.78 -12.04
C ALA A 142 19.83 12.44 -11.20
N LEU A 143 18.59 12.48 -11.71
CA LEU A 143 17.43 12.96 -10.97
C LEU A 143 17.10 12.04 -9.78
N CYS A 144 17.12 10.72 -9.97
CA CYS A 144 16.92 9.75 -8.89
C CYS A 144 17.95 9.92 -7.77
N GLU A 145 19.23 10.07 -8.11
CA GLU A 145 20.33 10.31 -7.14
C GLU A 145 20.07 11.59 -6.33
N GLN A 146 19.66 12.67 -6.97
CA GLN A 146 19.32 13.92 -6.30
C GLN A 146 18.12 13.78 -5.36
N VAL A 147 17.07 13.09 -5.79
CA VAL A 147 15.87 12.85 -4.99
C VAL A 147 16.18 11.99 -3.77
N MET A 148 16.88 10.88 -3.97
CA MET A 148 17.28 9.98 -2.87
C MET A 148 18.19 10.67 -1.87
N ALA A 149 19.17 11.45 -2.33
CA ALA A 149 20.08 12.20 -1.44
C ALA A 149 19.37 13.26 -0.60
N ARG A 150 18.26 13.85 -1.10
CA ARG A 150 17.54 14.92 -0.38
C ARG A 150 16.44 14.41 0.54
N TRP A 151 15.74 13.35 0.16
CA TRP A 151 14.51 12.93 0.84
C TRP A 151 14.38 11.41 1.03
N GLY A 152 15.39 10.61 0.69
CA GLY A 152 15.35 9.14 0.79
C GLY A 152 15.16 8.61 2.21
N ASP A 153 15.49 9.38 3.22
CA ASP A 153 15.25 9.10 4.64
C ASP A 153 13.88 9.60 5.17
N GLN A 154 13.18 10.42 4.38
CA GLN A 154 11.91 11.04 4.75
C GLN A 154 10.70 10.42 4.05
N ALA A 155 10.91 9.78 2.89
CA ALA A 155 9.85 9.16 2.11
C ALA A 155 10.36 7.93 1.34
N ILE A 156 9.46 6.99 1.09
CA ILE A 156 9.69 5.83 0.24
C ILE A 156 9.60 6.30 -1.22
N PHE A 157 10.67 6.10 -1.99
CA PHE A 157 10.69 6.40 -3.41
C PHE A 157 10.64 5.11 -4.24
N MET A 158 9.60 5.00 -5.08
CA MET A 158 9.43 3.94 -6.06
C MET A 158 9.95 4.44 -7.41
N LEU A 159 10.94 3.77 -7.95
CA LEU A 159 11.54 4.14 -9.23
C LEU A 159 10.93 3.32 -10.37
N LYS A 160 10.92 3.89 -11.57
CA LYS A 160 10.65 3.15 -12.81
C LYS A 160 11.97 2.69 -13.44
N GLY A 161 11.91 1.77 -14.36
CA GLY A 161 13.07 1.33 -15.17
C GLY A 161 12.86 -0.07 -15.71
N ASP A 162 13.63 -0.42 -16.74
CA ASP A 162 13.60 -1.76 -17.31
C ASP A 162 14.38 -2.78 -16.47
N GLN A 163 15.17 -2.29 -15.53
CA GLN A 163 15.93 -3.10 -14.58
C GLN A 163 15.72 -2.61 -13.16
N ALA A 164 15.99 -3.49 -12.19
CA ALA A 164 15.93 -3.17 -10.78
C ALA A 164 16.83 -1.95 -10.45
N PRO A 165 16.33 -0.98 -9.68
CA PRO A 165 17.12 0.18 -9.29
C PRO A 165 18.35 -0.24 -8.49
N VAL A 166 19.51 0.31 -8.85
CA VAL A 166 20.78 0.05 -8.13
C VAL A 166 20.92 0.89 -6.86
N MET A 167 20.10 1.94 -6.71
CA MET A 167 20.14 2.85 -5.56
C MET A 167 19.60 2.14 -4.31
N GLU A 168 20.39 2.16 -3.26
CA GLU A 168 20.00 1.63 -1.95
C GLU A 168 18.77 2.38 -1.41
N GLY A 169 17.85 1.67 -0.75
CA GLY A 169 16.61 2.23 -0.20
C GLY A 169 15.50 2.54 -1.23
N ALA A 170 15.83 2.58 -2.52
CA ALA A 170 14.80 2.81 -3.53
C ALA A 170 14.01 1.53 -3.84
N GLY A 171 12.67 1.66 -3.92
CA GLY A 171 11.79 0.61 -4.41
C GLY A 171 11.68 0.59 -5.94
N TRP A 172 11.08 -0.47 -6.47
CA TRP A 172 10.82 -0.62 -7.90
C TRP A 172 9.33 -0.77 -8.17
N HIS A 173 8.79 0.02 -9.08
CA HIS A 173 7.41 -0.09 -9.52
C HIS A 173 7.37 -0.66 -10.92
N LEU A 174 6.95 -1.92 -11.03
CA LEU A 174 6.79 -2.64 -12.30
C LEU A 174 5.58 -2.11 -13.07
N THR A 175 5.75 -1.97 -14.37
CA THR A 175 4.61 -1.84 -15.27
C THR A 175 3.88 -3.18 -15.38
N ALA A 176 2.61 -3.18 -15.83
CA ALA A 176 1.88 -4.42 -16.08
C ALA A 176 2.56 -5.32 -17.13
N ALA A 177 3.28 -4.74 -18.09
CA ALA A 177 4.06 -5.51 -19.06
C ALA A 177 5.22 -6.26 -18.40
N GLN A 178 6.00 -5.59 -17.56
CA GLN A 178 7.10 -6.20 -16.79
C GLN A 178 6.57 -7.25 -15.80
N LEU A 179 5.46 -6.97 -15.12
CA LEU A 179 4.82 -7.95 -14.25
C LEU A 179 4.49 -9.24 -15.00
N ARG A 180 3.86 -9.13 -16.18
CA ARG A 180 3.53 -10.29 -17.01
C ARG A 180 4.79 -11.03 -17.48
N GLU A 181 5.83 -10.31 -17.85
CA GLU A 181 7.12 -10.90 -18.27
C GLU A 181 7.75 -11.72 -17.16
N PHE A 182 7.84 -11.18 -15.93
CA PHE A 182 8.35 -11.91 -14.76
C PHE A 182 7.45 -13.10 -14.38
N ALA A 183 6.14 -12.94 -14.43
CA ALA A 183 5.18 -13.99 -14.08
C ALA A 183 5.16 -15.15 -15.10
N GLN A 184 5.54 -14.93 -16.35
CA GLN A 184 5.61 -15.96 -17.39
C GLN A 184 6.87 -16.81 -17.32
N GLN A 185 7.84 -16.49 -16.47
CA GLN A 185 9.02 -17.32 -16.28
C GLN A 185 8.62 -18.70 -15.72
N PRO A 186 9.34 -19.77 -16.07
CA PRO A 186 9.02 -21.13 -15.59
C PRO A 186 8.97 -21.25 -14.07
N THR A 187 9.76 -20.43 -13.38
CA THR A 187 9.73 -20.26 -11.92
C THR A 187 9.80 -18.76 -11.67
N PRO A 188 8.64 -18.10 -11.43
CA PRO A 188 8.63 -16.69 -11.10
C PRO A 188 9.45 -16.43 -9.82
N VAL A 189 10.43 -15.54 -9.92
CA VAL A 189 11.27 -15.13 -8.79
C VAL A 189 11.16 -13.62 -8.64
N ARG A 190 10.92 -13.18 -7.41
CA ARG A 190 10.92 -11.76 -7.07
C ARG A 190 12.23 -11.11 -7.53
N PRO A 191 12.18 -10.09 -8.40
CA PRO A 191 13.37 -9.49 -9.01
C PRO A 191 14.10 -8.49 -8.11
N LEU A 192 13.66 -8.34 -6.86
CA LEU A 192 14.20 -7.39 -5.88
C LEU A 192 14.32 -8.07 -4.52
N PRO A 193 15.36 -7.79 -3.70
CA PRO A 193 15.47 -8.32 -2.34
C PRO A 193 14.25 -7.96 -1.46
N GLU A 194 13.88 -8.83 -0.52
CA GLU A 194 12.68 -8.68 0.33
C GLU A 194 12.67 -7.40 1.18
N HIS A 195 13.82 -6.88 1.56
CA HIS A 195 13.93 -5.63 2.33
C HIS A 195 13.71 -4.36 1.49
N ARG A 196 13.46 -4.49 0.18
CA ARG A 196 13.21 -3.36 -0.73
C ARG A 196 11.80 -3.45 -1.30
N TRP A 197 11.12 -2.32 -1.35
CA TRP A 197 9.75 -2.23 -1.85
C TRP A 197 9.65 -2.60 -3.34
N LEU A 198 8.79 -3.55 -3.65
CA LEU A 198 8.43 -3.94 -5.00
C LEU A 198 6.93 -3.72 -5.20
N ALA A 199 6.55 -2.93 -6.18
CA ALA A 199 5.17 -2.69 -6.54
C ALA A 199 4.90 -3.03 -8.00
N ALA A 200 3.62 -3.21 -8.35
CA ALA A 200 3.20 -3.42 -9.73
C ALA A 200 1.92 -2.66 -10.09
N SER A 201 1.82 -2.23 -11.34
CA SER A 201 0.57 -1.72 -11.91
C SER A 201 -0.30 -2.90 -12.36
N CYS A 202 -1.56 -2.91 -11.92
CA CYS A 202 -2.56 -3.93 -12.26
C CYS A 202 -3.85 -3.29 -12.77
N HIS A 203 -4.56 -4.01 -13.66
CA HIS A 203 -5.78 -3.54 -14.31
C HIS A 203 -6.94 -4.55 -14.23
N ASN A 204 -6.66 -5.78 -13.82
CA ASN A 204 -7.61 -6.89 -13.78
C ASN A 204 -7.20 -7.96 -12.77
N ALA A 205 -8.06 -8.97 -12.59
CA ALA A 205 -7.84 -10.06 -11.64
C ALA A 205 -6.60 -10.91 -11.95
N GLU A 206 -6.30 -11.13 -13.22
CA GLU A 206 -5.15 -11.94 -13.64
C GLU A 206 -3.83 -11.27 -13.24
N GLU A 207 -3.71 -9.96 -13.48
CA GLU A 207 -2.52 -9.20 -13.08
C GLU A 207 -2.36 -9.11 -11.55
N LEU A 208 -3.45 -9.03 -10.79
CA LEU A 208 -3.41 -9.11 -9.33
C LEU A 208 -2.88 -10.47 -8.85
N GLN A 209 -3.33 -11.58 -9.45
CA GLN A 209 -2.82 -12.91 -9.14
C GLN A 209 -1.34 -13.07 -9.51
N MET A 210 -0.92 -12.54 -10.66
CA MET A 210 0.49 -12.51 -11.05
C MET A 210 1.35 -11.73 -10.04
N ALA A 211 0.85 -10.59 -9.56
CA ALA A 211 1.54 -9.78 -8.56
C ALA A 211 1.70 -10.52 -7.23
N GLU A 212 0.65 -11.20 -6.77
CA GLU A 212 0.71 -12.07 -5.58
C GLU A 212 1.73 -13.21 -5.76
N ALA A 213 1.68 -13.90 -6.89
CA ALA A 213 2.59 -15.03 -7.18
C ALA A 213 4.06 -14.60 -7.29
N LEU A 214 4.31 -13.38 -7.81
CA LEU A 214 5.66 -12.81 -7.90
C LEU A 214 6.17 -12.28 -6.54
N GLY A 215 5.30 -12.12 -5.56
CA GLY A 215 5.64 -11.61 -4.22
C GLY A 215 5.91 -10.11 -4.22
N VAL A 216 5.12 -9.30 -4.96
CA VAL A 216 5.19 -7.83 -4.80
C VAL A 216 4.59 -7.42 -3.45
N ASP A 217 5.00 -6.27 -2.92
CA ASP A 217 4.55 -5.80 -1.61
C ASP A 217 3.20 -5.09 -1.70
N PHE A 218 2.95 -4.37 -2.79
CA PHE A 218 1.69 -3.67 -3.03
C PHE A 218 1.44 -3.43 -4.51
N VAL A 219 0.21 -3.09 -4.86
CA VAL A 219 -0.17 -2.84 -6.25
C VAL A 219 -0.88 -1.49 -6.43
N THR A 220 -0.90 -0.99 -7.66
CA THR A 220 -1.88 0.02 -8.07
C THR A 220 -2.93 -0.65 -8.95
N LEU A 221 -4.21 -0.41 -8.69
CA LEU A 221 -5.33 -0.90 -9.51
C LEU A 221 -5.97 0.28 -10.24
N SER A 222 -5.98 0.24 -11.57
CA SER A 222 -6.38 1.37 -12.41
C SER A 222 -6.97 0.96 -13.76
N PRO A 223 -7.71 1.87 -14.43
CA PRO A 223 -8.25 3.13 -13.92
C PRO A 223 -9.60 2.92 -13.20
N VAL A 224 -9.82 3.58 -12.07
CA VAL A 224 -11.10 3.48 -11.34
C VAL A 224 -12.14 4.43 -11.91
N LEU A 225 -11.77 5.69 -12.13
CA LEU A 225 -12.60 6.72 -12.75
C LEU A 225 -11.99 7.17 -14.09
N PRO A 226 -12.74 7.83 -14.96
CA PRO A 226 -12.20 8.41 -16.21
C PRO A 226 -10.98 9.27 -15.93
N THR A 227 -9.92 9.10 -16.71
CA THR A 227 -8.65 9.80 -16.52
C THR A 227 -8.12 10.37 -17.82
N GLN A 228 -7.55 11.59 -17.74
CA GLN A 228 -6.94 12.24 -18.90
C GLN A 228 -5.62 11.57 -19.34
N THR A 229 -4.98 10.79 -18.47
CA THR A 229 -3.72 10.08 -18.79
C THR A 229 -3.96 8.95 -19.79
N HIS A 230 -5.13 8.31 -19.71
CA HIS A 230 -5.55 7.23 -20.62
C HIS A 230 -7.05 7.42 -20.94
N PRO A 231 -7.39 8.39 -21.82
CA PRO A 231 -8.78 8.77 -22.09
C PRO A 231 -9.62 7.65 -22.72
N ASP A 232 -8.97 6.73 -23.43
CA ASP A 232 -9.64 5.61 -24.11
C ASP A 232 -9.78 4.37 -23.21
N ALA A 233 -9.21 4.36 -22.02
CA ALA A 233 -9.33 3.23 -21.11
C ALA A 233 -10.70 3.24 -20.43
N LEU A 234 -11.40 2.10 -20.48
CA LEU A 234 -12.67 1.93 -19.77
C LEU A 234 -12.40 1.88 -18.26
N PRO A 235 -13.00 2.78 -17.47
CA PRO A 235 -12.83 2.76 -16.03
C PRO A 235 -13.54 1.56 -15.41
N LEU A 236 -12.92 1.00 -14.37
CA LEU A 236 -13.49 -0.11 -13.57
C LEU A 236 -14.78 0.30 -12.83
N GLY A 237 -14.83 1.54 -12.36
CA GLY A 237 -15.81 1.97 -11.38
C GLY A 237 -15.57 1.37 -9.99
N TRP A 238 -16.28 1.89 -9.00
CA TRP A 238 -16.10 1.49 -7.60
C TRP A 238 -16.50 0.06 -7.31
N GLU A 239 -17.59 -0.41 -7.93
CA GLU A 239 -18.13 -1.76 -7.72
C GLU A 239 -17.13 -2.84 -8.18
N GLN A 240 -16.61 -2.70 -9.41
CA GLN A 240 -15.64 -3.65 -9.93
C GLN A 240 -14.30 -3.56 -9.19
N ALA A 241 -13.85 -2.36 -8.83
CA ALA A 241 -12.65 -2.19 -8.02
C ALA A 241 -12.79 -2.93 -6.68
N HIS A 242 -13.90 -2.73 -5.96
CA HIS A 242 -14.19 -3.46 -4.72
C HIS A 242 -14.20 -4.99 -4.93
N ALA A 243 -14.87 -5.48 -5.97
CA ALA A 243 -14.93 -6.92 -6.27
C ALA A 243 -13.56 -7.53 -6.57
N LEU A 244 -12.66 -6.77 -7.18
CA LEU A 244 -11.27 -7.18 -7.41
C LEU A 244 -10.46 -7.19 -6.09
N LEU A 245 -10.60 -6.16 -5.28
CA LEU A 245 -9.88 -6.02 -4.02
C LEU A 245 -10.27 -7.09 -2.99
N THR A 246 -11.53 -7.52 -2.95
CA THR A 246 -11.96 -8.61 -2.04
C THR A 246 -11.27 -9.95 -2.31
N ARG A 247 -10.62 -10.10 -3.46
CA ARG A 247 -9.85 -11.30 -3.84
C ARG A 247 -8.35 -11.07 -3.85
N CYS A 248 -7.90 -9.84 -3.63
CA CYS A 248 -6.49 -9.46 -3.61
C CYS A 248 -5.96 -9.56 -2.18
N ARG A 249 -4.80 -10.22 -2.02
CA ARG A 249 -4.12 -10.36 -0.73
C ARG A 249 -3.05 -9.32 -0.49
N LEU A 250 -2.89 -8.37 -1.41
CA LEU A 250 -1.89 -7.30 -1.33
C LEU A 250 -2.54 -5.97 -0.99
N PRO A 251 -1.87 -5.11 -0.23
CA PRO A 251 -2.25 -3.70 -0.15
C PRO A 251 -2.36 -3.11 -1.56
N ALA A 252 -3.47 -2.45 -1.85
CA ALA A 252 -3.74 -1.92 -3.18
C ALA A 252 -4.12 -0.45 -3.14
N TYR A 253 -3.46 0.37 -3.96
CA TYR A 253 -3.83 1.75 -4.17
C TYR A 253 -4.73 1.86 -5.39
N LEU A 254 -5.89 2.45 -5.24
CA LEU A 254 -6.76 2.77 -6.36
C LEU A 254 -6.24 4.00 -7.09
N MET A 255 -6.22 3.94 -8.43
CA MET A 255 -5.69 5.02 -9.27
C MET A 255 -6.60 5.29 -10.47
N GLY A 256 -6.54 6.51 -10.99
CA GLY A 256 -7.29 6.98 -12.18
C GLY A 256 -8.44 7.90 -11.79
N GLY A 257 -8.30 9.19 -12.12
CA GLY A 257 -9.31 10.22 -11.88
C GLY A 257 -9.55 10.57 -10.41
N LEU A 258 -8.72 10.09 -9.48
CA LEU A 258 -8.91 10.23 -8.03
C LEU A 258 -8.17 11.44 -7.47
N THR A 259 -8.74 12.00 -6.40
CA THR A 259 -8.18 13.07 -5.57
C THR A 259 -8.34 12.70 -4.09
N LEU A 260 -7.91 13.56 -3.17
CA LEU A 260 -8.13 13.36 -1.73
C LEU A 260 -9.61 13.24 -1.33
N ALA A 261 -10.53 13.77 -2.15
CA ALA A 261 -11.96 13.65 -1.88
C ALA A 261 -12.46 12.19 -1.93
N GLU A 262 -11.80 11.35 -2.74
CA GLU A 262 -12.18 9.95 -2.91
C GLU A 262 -11.47 9.01 -1.91
N LEU A 263 -10.56 9.51 -1.07
CA LEU A 263 -9.77 8.67 -0.17
C LEU A 263 -10.63 7.79 0.76
N ASN A 264 -11.65 8.37 1.39
CA ASN A 264 -12.55 7.60 2.24
C ASN A 264 -13.34 6.54 1.47
N THR A 265 -13.76 6.84 0.24
CA THR A 265 -14.44 5.88 -0.63
C THR A 265 -13.50 4.73 -1.00
N ALA A 266 -12.22 5.03 -1.26
CA ALA A 266 -11.20 4.01 -1.54
C ALA A 266 -11.00 3.07 -0.34
N HIS A 267 -10.91 3.59 0.88
CA HIS A 267 -10.82 2.76 2.09
C HIS A 267 -12.06 1.85 2.26
N HIS A 268 -13.25 2.38 2.04
CA HIS A 268 -14.48 1.57 2.11
C HIS A 268 -14.58 0.52 1.00
N ALA A 269 -13.92 0.76 -0.13
CA ALA A 269 -13.78 -0.24 -1.19
C ALA A 269 -12.74 -1.33 -0.88
N GLY A 270 -12.02 -1.23 0.23
CA GLY A 270 -10.99 -2.19 0.66
C GLY A 270 -9.58 -1.85 0.20
N ALA A 271 -9.35 -0.63 -0.28
CA ALA A 271 -8.02 -0.20 -0.70
C ALA A 271 -7.16 0.30 0.48
N GLN A 272 -5.84 0.17 0.35
CA GLN A 272 -4.85 0.84 1.21
C GLN A 272 -5.03 2.36 1.17
N GLY A 273 -5.40 2.88 0.02
CA GLY A 273 -5.58 4.30 -0.22
C GLY A 273 -5.67 4.63 -1.70
N ILE A 274 -5.24 5.81 -2.07
CA ILE A 274 -5.25 6.28 -3.46
C ILE A 274 -3.85 6.55 -4.00
N ALA A 275 -3.65 6.25 -5.30
CA ALA A 275 -2.52 6.74 -6.07
C ALA A 275 -2.99 7.80 -7.06
N ALA A 276 -2.29 8.92 -7.15
CA ALA A 276 -2.65 9.96 -8.10
C ALA A 276 -1.46 10.78 -8.58
N ILE A 277 -1.58 11.31 -9.80
CA ILE A 277 -0.64 12.29 -10.34
C ILE A 277 -1.11 13.67 -9.88
N ARG A 278 -2.07 14.27 -10.59
CA ARG A 278 -2.55 15.63 -10.35
C ARG A 278 -3.31 15.80 -9.04
N GLY A 279 -4.08 14.79 -8.64
CA GLY A 279 -4.90 14.85 -7.43
C GLY A 279 -4.11 14.89 -6.12
N LEU A 280 -2.83 14.52 -6.15
CA LEU A 280 -1.91 14.56 -5.00
C LEU A 280 -0.70 15.48 -5.23
N TRP A 281 -0.52 16.03 -6.45
CA TRP A 281 0.57 16.96 -6.72
C TRP A 281 0.31 18.32 -6.06
N PRO A 282 1.28 18.87 -5.31
CA PRO A 282 1.07 20.15 -4.62
C PRO A 282 0.94 21.28 -5.63
N SER A 283 -0.10 22.10 -5.46
CA SER A 283 -0.31 23.31 -6.25
C SER A 283 0.88 24.28 -6.11
N THR A 284 1.31 24.89 -7.19
CA THR A 284 2.15 26.10 -7.11
C THR A 284 1.31 27.22 -6.48
N GLN A 285 1.73 27.72 -5.33
CA GLN A 285 1.16 28.95 -4.75
C GLN A 285 1.52 30.16 -5.60
#